data_8ed9edf155a9afb155cabf8a8e3939f7
#
_entry.id   8ed9edf155a9afb155cabf8a8e3939f7
#
_cell.length_a   1.000
_cell.length_b   1.000
_cell.length_c   1.000
_cell.angle_alpha   90.00
_cell.angle_beta   90.00
_cell.angle_gamma   90.00
#
_symmetry.space_group_name_H-M   'P 1'
#
loop_
_entity.id
_entity.type
_entity.pdbx_description
1 polymer ?
#
loop_
_entity_poly.entity_id
_entity_poly.type
_entity_poly.pdbx_seq_one_letter_code
_entity_poly.pdbx_strand_id
1 'polypeptide(L)'
;MGSTKEIQTRMKSIQDTMKITNAMYMISSSKMQKAKRILSDTEPYYYNMQAAISRILRHMPDTEHPFFSIRHKIAEEDRKIGCIVVTGDKGMAGAYNHNIQKMTEQFMAEHEHCKLYVLGMVGRQYFTKKH
;
A
#
# COMPACT_ATOMS: atom_id res chain seq x y z
N MET A 1 37.12 -21.20 -22.51
CA MET A 1 35.94 -21.51 -23.35
C MET A 1 35.05 -22.45 -22.57
N GLY A 2 33.79 -22.06 -22.33
CA GLY A 2 32.83 -22.92 -21.63
C GLY A 2 32.53 -24.16 -22.48
N SER A 3 32.47 -25.34 -21.85
CA SER A 3 32.13 -26.58 -22.50
C SER A 3 30.73 -26.52 -23.11
N THR A 4 30.49 -27.13 -24.27
CA THR A 4 29.17 -27.27 -24.91
C THR A 4 28.13 -27.78 -23.92
N LYS A 5 28.52 -28.67 -23.01
CA LYS A 5 27.67 -29.18 -21.91
C LYS A 5 27.24 -28.10 -20.92
N GLU A 6 28.13 -27.17 -20.61
CA GLU A 6 27.85 -26.05 -19.73
C GLU A 6 26.81 -25.09 -20.36
N ILE A 7 26.97 -24.80 -21.65
CA ILE A 7 26.03 -23.98 -22.42
C ILE A 7 24.64 -24.64 -22.46
N GLN A 8 24.58 -25.95 -22.73
CA GLN A 8 23.31 -26.70 -22.73
C GLN A 8 22.63 -26.68 -21.36
N THR A 9 23.40 -26.83 -20.27
CA THR A 9 22.87 -26.75 -18.90
C THR A 9 22.31 -25.36 -18.62
N ARG A 10 23.01 -24.31 -19.02
CA ARG A 10 22.53 -22.92 -18.88
C ARG A 10 21.26 -22.67 -19.68
N MET A 11 21.18 -23.13 -20.93
CA MET A 11 19.98 -23.00 -21.75
C MET A 11 18.78 -23.67 -21.10
N LYS A 12 18.95 -24.89 -20.57
CA LYS A 12 17.87 -25.60 -19.87
C LYS A 12 17.42 -24.82 -18.62
N SER A 13 18.35 -24.32 -17.81
CA SER A 13 18.05 -23.52 -16.63
C SER A 13 17.28 -22.25 -16.98
N ILE A 14 17.65 -21.55 -18.06
CA ILE A 14 16.93 -20.38 -18.55
C ILE A 14 15.51 -20.74 -18.99
N GLN A 15 15.33 -21.83 -19.72
CA GLN A 15 14.02 -22.31 -20.16
C GLN A 15 13.11 -22.64 -18.98
N ASP A 16 13.64 -23.28 -17.94
CA ASP A 16 12.87 -23.61 -16.74
C ASP A 16 12.51 -22.33 -15.94
N THR A 17 13.44 -21.39 -15.85
CA THR A 17 13.16 -20.06 -15.25
C THR A 17 12.08 -19.31 -16.03
N MET A 18 12.09 -19.36 -17.37
CA MET A 18 11.03 -18.76 -18.20
C MET A 18 9.65 -19.35 -17.90
N LYS A 19 9.56 -20.69 -17.75
CA LYS A 19 8.28 -21.34 -17.41
C LYS A 19 7.75 -20.86 -16.07
N ILE A 20 8.62 -20.77 -15.06
CA ILE A 20 8.25 -20.25 -13.73
C ILE A 20 7.79 -18.79 -13.83
N THR A 21 8.53 -17.95 -14.54
CA THR A 21 8.20 -16.52 -14.72
C THR A 21 6.86 -16.35 -15.44
N ASN A 22 6.59 -17.14 -16.47
CA ASN A 22 5.31 -17.13 -17.17
C ASN A 22 4.15 -17.54 -16.25
N ALA A 23 4.33 -18.57 -15.43
CA ALA A 23 3.33 -18.96 -14.44
C ALA A 23 3.06 -17.84 -13.43
N MET A 24 4.11 -17.18 -12.93
CA MET A 24 3.99 -16.03 -12.04
C MET A 24 3.28 -14.85 -12.71
N TYR A 25 3.57 -14.59 -13.98
CA TYR A 25 2.89 -13.55 -14.76
C TYR A 25 1.38 -13.82 -14.86
N MET A 26 0.99 -15.05 -15.20
CA MET A 26 -0.42 -15.44 -15.31
C MET A 26 -1.17 -15.29 -13.98
N ILE A 27 -0.57 -15.76 -12.89
CA ILE A 27 -1.14 -15.62 -11.55
C ILE A 27 -1.28 -14.15 -11.15
N SER A 28 -0.26 -13.34 -11.39
CA SER A 28 -0.25 -11.91 -11.05
C SER A 28 -1.27 -11.14 -11.89
N SER A 29 -1.39 -11.45 -13.19
CA SER A 29 -2.38 -10.86 -14.07
C SER A 29 -3.81 -11.17 -13.63
N SER A 30 -4.09 -12.43 -13.27
CA SER A 30 -5.39 -12.84 -12.74
C SER A 30 -5.74 -12.12 -11.43
N LYS A 31 -4.78 -12.01 -10.50
CA LYS A 31 -4.97 -11.27 -9.24
C LYS A 31 -5.21 -9.78 -9.48
N MET A 32 -4.49 -9.18 -10.42
CA MET A 32 -4.67 -7.77 -10.79
C MET A 32 -6.09 -7.53 -11.36
N GLN A 33 -6.56 -8.41 -12.25
CA GLN A 33 -7.91 -8.29 -12.79
C GLN A 33 -8.97 -8.42 -11.70
N LYS A 34 -8.80 -9.36 -10.75
CA LYS A 34 -9.69 -9.49 -9.60
C LYS A 34 -9.70 -8.24 -8.73
N ALA A 35 -8.52 -7.67 -8.45
CA ALA A 35 -8.41 -6.44 -7.66
C ALA A 35 -9.08 -5.25 -8.36
N LYS A 36 -8.89 -5.10 -9.68
CA LYS A 36 -9.56 -4.06 -10.48
C LYS A 36 -11.07 -4.20 -10.44
N ARG A 37 -11.60 -5.42 -10.52
CA ARG A 37 -13.03 -5.67 -10.41
C ARG A 37 -13.57 -5.26 -9.05
N ILE A 38 -12.92 -5.68 -7.95
CA ILE A 38 -13.33 -5.28 -6.60
C ILE A 38 -13.30 -3.76 -6.43
N LEU A 39 -12.30 -3.09 -6.97
CA LEU A 39 -12.22 -1.63 -6.97
C LEU A 39 -13.43 -1.03 -7.70
N SER A 40 -13.70 -1.45 -8.94
CA SER A 40 -14.82 -0.98 -9.73
C SER A 40 -16.18 -1.20 -9.06
N ASP A 41 -16.36 -2.31 -8.36
CA ASP A 41 -17.59 -2.62 -7.61
C ASP A 41 -17.72 -1.76 -6.33
N THR A 42 -16.60 -1.30 -5.77
CA THR A 42 -16.55 -0.52 -4.52
C THR A 42 -16.62 1.00 -4.75
N GLU A 43 -16.09 1.49 -5.86
CA GLU A 43 -16.05 2.93 -6.18
C GLU A 43 -17.42 3.63 -6.10
N PRO A 44 -18.52 3.08 -6.67
CA PRO A 44 -19.81 3.73 -6.57
C PRO A 44 -20.30 3.92 -5.14
N TYR A 45 -20.03 2.92 -4.27
CA TYR A 45 -20.37 3.02 -2.86
C TYR A 45 -19.57 4.15 -2.18
N TYR A 46 -18.27 4.23 -2.43
CA TYR A 46 -17.40 5.28 -1.90
C TYR A 46 -17.91 6.68 -2.28
N TYR A 47 -18.17 6.90 -3.58
CA TYR A 47 -18.65 8.21 -4.05
C TYR A 47 -20.05 8.57 -3.52
N ASN A 48 -20.93 7.60 -3.39
CA ASN A 48 -22.25 7.82 -2.78
C ASN A 48 -22.15 8.20 -1.30
N MET A 49 -21.26 7.54 -0.53
CA MET A 49 -21.00 7.89 0.85
C MET A 49 -20.40 9.29 0.98
N GLN A 50 -19.43 9.62 0.15
CA GLN A 50 -18.82 10.96 0.12
C GLN A 50 -19.86 12.04 -0.19
N ALA A 51 -20.71 11.80 -1.17
CA ALA A 51 -21.80 12.72 -1.53
C ALA A 51 -22.82 12.87 -0.39
N ALA A 52 -23.16 11.79 0.31
CA ALA A 52 -24.07 11.82 1.47
C ALA A 52 -23.48 12.62 2.61
N ILE A 53 -22.21 12.40 2.98
CA ILE A 53 -21.52 13.16 4.02
C ILE A 53 -21.45 14.65 3.65
N SER A 54 -21.07 14.96 2.42
CA SER A 54 -20.99 16.34 1.93
C SER A 54 -22.34 17.04 1.96
N ARG A 55 -23.43 16.31 1.68
CA ARG A 55 -24.79 16.83 1.77
C ARG A 55 -25.19 17.13 3.23
N ILE A 56 -24.91 16.23 4.15
CA ILE A 56 -25.17 16.42 5.59
C ILE A 56 -24.44 17.67 6.09
N LEU A 57 -23.13 17.79 5.83
CA LEU A 57 -22.34 18.94 6.26
C LEU A 57 -22.81 20.28 5.67
N ARG A 58 -23.37 20.25 4.44
CA ARG A 58 -23.90 21.44 3.79
C ARG A 58 -25.23 21.90 4.40
N HIS A 59 -26.10 20.95 4.79
CA HIS A 59 -27.41 21.27 5.35
C HIS A 59 -27.42 21.42 6.86
N MET A 60 -26.40 20.88 7.53
CA MET A 60 -26.24 20.93 8.99
C MET A 60 -24.80 21.35 9.35
N PRO A 61 -24.39 22.60 9.04
CA PRO A 61 -23.02 23.06 9.23
C PRO A 61 -22.57 23.05 10.71
N ASP A 62 -23.53 23.23 11.63
CA ASP A 62 -23.29 23.28 13.06
C ASP A 62 -23.32 21.89 13.73
N THR A 63 -23.25 20.80 12.96
CA THR A 63 -23.23 19.45 13.51
C THR A 63 -21.94 19.21 14.31
N GLU A 64 -22.07 19.16 15.61
CA GLU A 64 -20.98 18.76 16.50
C GLU A 64 -20.87 17.23 16.54
N HIS A 65 -19.84 16.69 15.90
CA HIS A 65 -19.55 15.27 15.94
C HIS A 65 -18.03 15.03 15.99
N PRO A 66 -17.53 14.05 16.78
CA PRO A 66 -16.10 13.80 16.90
C PRO A 66 -15.37 13.58 15.58
N PHE A 67 -16.03 13.00 14.57
CA PHE A 67 -15.45 12.76 13.24
C PHE A 67 -15.36 14.01 12.37
N PHE A 68 -16.14 15.05 12.66
CA PHE A 68 -16.11 16.33 11.93
C PHE A 68 -15.31 17.41 12.66
N SER A 69 -14.89 17.12 13.89
CA SER A 69 -14.08 18.06 14.67
C SER A 69 -12.67 18.18 14.07
N ILE A 70 -12.32 19.39 13.64
CA ILE A 70 -10.96 19.70 13.12
C ILE A 70 -9.95 19.88 14.28
N ARG A 71 -10.37 19.68 15.53
CA ARG A 71 -9.51 19.74 16.71
C ARG A 71 -8.66 21.02 16.81
N HIS A 72 -9.23 22.16 16.43
CA HIS A 72 -8.55 23.46 16.49
C HIS A 72 -8.02 23.84 17.89
N LYS A 73 -8.55 23.22 18.95
CA LYS A 73 -8.16 23.47 20.34
C LYS A 73 -6.87 22.75 20.74
N ILE A 74 -6.34 21.85 19.90
CA ILE A 74 -5.11 21.10 20.15
C ILE A 74 -4.01 21.73 19.31
N ALA A 75 -2.92 22.15 19.95
CA ALA A 75 -1.73 22.65 19.25
C ALA A 75 -1.25 21.62 18.21
N GLU A 76 -0.69 22.09 17.13
CA GLU A 76 -0.30 21.20 16.01
C GLU A 76 0.73 20.15 16.45
N GLU A 77 1.65 20.56 17.31
CA GLU A 77 2.68 19.73 17.94
C GLU A 77 2.13 18.61 18.84
N ASP A 78 0.95 18.84 19.47
CA ASP A 78 0.30 17.87 20.38
C ASP A 78 -0.68 16.93 19.65
N ARG A 79 -0.89 17.12 18.35
CA ARG A 79 -1.84 16.31 17.58
C ARG A 79 -1.29 14.92 17.34
N LYS A 80 -2.04 13.92 17.78
CA LYS A 80 -1.74 12.50 17.46
C LYS A 80 -2.19 12.18 16.04
N ILE A 81 -1.25 11.75 15.21
CA ILE A 81 -1.48 11.42 13.81
C ILE A 81 -1.52 9.90 13.65
N GLY A 82 -2.56 9.39 12.99
CA GLY A 82 -2.59 8.00 12.52
C GLY A 82 -2.16 7.93 11.06
N CYS A 83 -1.04 7.29 10.78
CA CYS A 83 -0.55 7.09 9.43
C CYS A 83 -0.82 5.65 8.96
N ILE A 84 -1.62 5.50 7.90
CA ILE A 84 -1.89 4.20 7.28
C ILE A 84 -0.89 3.99 6.14
N VAL A 85 -0.06 2.96 6.26
CA VAL A 85 0.99 2.62 5.30
C VAL A 85 0.62 1.36 4.56
N VAL A 86 0.48 1.43 3.25
CA VAL A 86 0.09 0.30 2.40
C VAL A 86 1.30 -0.18 1.60
N THR A 87 1.73 -1.41 1.85
CA THR A 87 2.84 -2.07 1.16
C THR A 87 2.39 -3.39 0.53
N GLY A 88 3.24 -3.99 -0.27
CA GLY A 88 2.98 -5.32 -0.81
C GLY A 88 3.17 -6.44 0.23
N ASP A 89 2.55 -7.60 -0.04
CA ASP A 89 2.75 -8.81 0.77
C ASP A 89 4.01 -9.58 0.36
N LYS A 90 4.49 -9.35 -0.86
CA LYS A 90 5.66 -10.03 -1.43
C LYS A 90 6.60 -9.04 -2.09
N GLY A 91 7.85 -9.46 -2.26
CA GLY A 91 8.85 -8.73 -3.05
C GLY A 91 8.56 -8.75 -4.55
N MET A 92 9.55 -8.40 -5.34
CA MET A 92 9.50 -8.28 -6.82
C MET A 92 8.50 -7.22 -7.33
N ALA A 93 8.29 -6.15 -6.54
CA ALA A 93 7.46 -5.00 -6.88
C ALA A 93 8.30 -3.76 -7.29
N GLY A 94 9.50 -3.97 -7.82
CA GLY A 94 10.44 -2.90 -8.13
C GLY A 94 10.76 -2.06 -6.88
N ALA A 95 10.85 -0.76 -7.03
CA ALA A 95 11.15 0.17 -5.94
C ALA A 95 9.92 0.53 -5.07
N TYR A 96 8.72 0.03 -5.38
CA TYR A 96 7.48 0.44 -4.72
C TYR A 96 7.57 0.37 -3.19
N ASN A 97 7.87 -0.81 -2.64
CA ASN A 97 7.92 -0.99 -1.19
C ASN A 97 9.01 -0.12 -0.54
N HIS A 98 10.17 -0.02 -1.18
CA HIS A 98 11.28 0.80 -0.70
C HIS A 98 10.92 2.29 -0.67
N ASN A 99 10.28 2.80 -1.71
CA ASN A 99 9.86 4.19 -1.77
C ASN A 99 8.82 4.51 -0.69
N ILE A 100 7.83 3.64 -0.47
CA ILE A 100 6.84 3.80 0.61
C ILE A 100 7.51 3.80 1.98
N GLN A 101 8.46 2.89 2.23
CA GLN A 101 9.20 2.84 3.49
C GLN A 101 9.95 4.14 3.75
N LYS A 102 10.67 4.64 2.74
CA LYS A 102 11.43 5.90 2.82
C LYS A 102 10.52 7.11 3.08
N MET A 103 9.41 7.21 2.35
CA MET A 103 8.40 8.27 2.56
C MET A 103 7.82 8.22 3.98
N THR A 104 7.53 7.02 4.47
CA THR A 104 6.99 6.84 5.82
C THR A 104 8.00 7.28 6.88
N GLU A 105 9.27 6.95 6.73
CA GLU A 105 10.32 7.38 7.65
C GLU A 105 10.49 8.90 7.67
N GLN A 106 10.46 9.53 6.52
CA GLN A 106 10.50 10.98 6.42
C GLN A 106 9.30 11.61 7.14
N PHE A 107 8.10 11.09 6.90
CA PHE A 107 6.89 11.56 7.56
C PHE A 107 6.95 11.40 9.09
N MET A 108 7.45 10.26 9.58
CA MET A 108 7.61 10.03 11.02
C MET A 108 8.66 10.96 11.65
N ALA A 109 9.71 11.31 10.93
CA ALA A 109 10.73 12.25 11.42
C ALA A 109 10.17 13.69 11.56
N GLU A 110 9.17 14.05 10.76
CA GLU A 110 8.50 15.35 10.80
C GLU A 110 7.36 15.40 11.83
N HIS A 111 6.87 14.23 12.31
CA HIS A 111 5.71 14.12 13.19
C HIS A 111 6.01 13.22 14.39
N GLU A 112 6.39 13.79 15.51
CA GLU A 112 6.81 13.07 16.72
C GLU A 112 5.71 12.15 17.29
N HIS A 113 4.44 12.56 17.19
CA HIS A 113 3.30 11.81 17.72
C HIS A 113 2.56 11.00 16.64
N CYS A 114 3.32 10.35 15.73
CA CYS A 114 2.77 9.54 14.67
C CYS A 114 2.61 8.06 15.09
N LYS A 115 1.41 7.52 14.91
CA LYS A 115 1.12 6.08 15.08
C LYS A 115 0.96 5.42 13.72
N LEU A 116 1.78 4.40 13.44
CA LEU A 116 1.70 3.66 12.18
C LEU A 116 0.69 2.51 12.24
N TYR A 117 -0.08 2.39 11.16
CA TYR A 117 -0.94 1.25 10.85
C TYR A 117 -0.47 0.65 9.53
N VAL A 118 0.29 -0.44 9.60
CA VAL A 118 0.96 -1.01 8.43
C VAL A 118 0.17 -2.16 7.83
N LEU A 119 -0.23 -2.02 6.56
CA LEU A 119 -0.84 -3.04 5.73
C LEU A 119 0.20 -3.62 4.76
N GLY A 120 0.22 -4.94 4.63
CA GLY A 120 1.19 -5.68 3.81
C GLY A 120 2.38 -6.22 4.60
N MET A 121 2.80 -7.44 4.23
CA MET A 121 3.84 -8.19 4.97
C MET A 121 5.21 -7.54 4.89
N VAL A 122 5.56 -6.95 3.73
CA VAL A 122 6.88 -6.32 3.51
C VAL A 122 7.05 -5.13 4.44
N GLY A 123 6.06 -4.27 4.55
CA GLY A 123 6.09 -3.13 5.46
C GLY A 123 6.08 -3.56 6.93
N ARG A 124 5.22 -4.53 7.28
CA ARG A 124 5.18 -5.06 8.65
C ARG A 124 6.55 -5.58 9.09
N GLN A 125 7.21 -6.40 8.28
CA GLN A 125 8.54 -6.93 8.59
C GLN A 125 9.59 -5.82 8.72
N TYR A 126 9.49 -4.79 7.89
CA TYR A 126 10.43 -3.67 7.91
C TYR A 126 10.29 -2.85 9.20
N PHE A 127 9.09 -2.37 9.50
CA PHE A 127 8.86 -1.48 10.64
C PHE A 127 8.93 -2.20 11.99
N THR A 128 8.58 -3.50 12.08
CA THR A 128 8.74 -4.28 13.32
C THR A 128 10.22 -4.54 13.67
N LYS A 129 11.12 -4.54 12.69
CA LYS A 129 12.55 -4.73 12.96
C LYS A 129 13.25 -3.44 13.36
N LYS A 130 12.68 -2.29 13.00
CA LYS A 130 13.32 -1.00 13.16
C LYS A 130 12.77 -0.22 14.37
N HIS A 131 11.55 -0.51 14.77
CA HIS A 131 10.81 0.07 15.89
C HIS A 131 10.19 -1.03 16.77
#